data_e924c7892c976263aa88911aaf5c74a5
#
_entry.id   e924c7892c976263aa88911aaf5c74a5
#
_cell.length_a   1.000
_cell.length_b   1.000
_cell.length_c   1.000
_cell.angle_alpha   90.00
_cell.angle_beta   90.00
_cell.angle_gamma   90.00
#
_symmetry.space_group_name_H-M   'P 1'
#
loop_
_entity.id
_entity.type
_entity.pdbx_description
1 polymer ?
#
loop_
_entity_poly.entity_id
_entity_poly.type
_entity_poly.pdbx_seq_one_letter_code
_entity_poly.pdbx_strand_id
1 'polypeptide(L)'
;MADFVEAARLDQVPPGTSMAVTIAGKEVAIFNVDGHIHAIDDACPHAGGSLGIGKLDGRVVTCRFHGMRIDVTNGCFPASSGFAVASYPVMVIAGTIRVAIGPLEPAS
;
A
#
# COMPACT_ATOMS: atom_id res chain seq x y z
N MET A 1 -1.38 13.03 15.81
CA MET A 1 -1.81 13.56 14.51
C MET A 1 -0.94 13.00 13.41
N ALA A 2 -1.55 12.52 12.35
CA ALA A 2 -0.79 11.93 11.26
C ALA A 2 -0.29 13.00 10.31
N ASP A 3 0.98 12.89 9.93
CA ASP A 3 1.58 13.79 8.96
C ASP A 3 1.63 13.10 7.60
N PHE A 4 1.19 13.80 6.57
CA PHE A 4 1.31 13.30 5.21
C PHE A 4 2.70 13.58 4.69
N VAL A 5 3.37 12.52 4.26
CA VAL A 5 4.74 12.58 3.78
C VAL A 5 4.75 12.26 2.29
N GLU A 6 5.55 13.01 1.54
CA GLU A 6 5.67 12.75 0.11
C GLU A 6 6.23 11.35 -0.12
N ALA A 7 5.49 10.53 -0.86
CA ALA A 7 5.86 9.14 -1.11
C ALA A 7 6.36 8.94 -2.54
N ALA A 8 5.68 9.51 -3.51
CA ALA A 8 6.00 9.30 -4.91
C ALA A 8 5.30 10.34 -5.76
N ARG A 9 5.62 10.37 -7.04
CA ARG A 9 4.89 11.18 -8.00
C ARG A 9 3.80 10.34 -8.62
N LEU A 10 2.68 10.98 -8.91
CA LEU A 10 1.54 10.27 -9.50
C LEU A 10 1.90 9.63 -10.84
N ASP A 11 2.76 10.29 -11.63
CA ASP A 11 3.16 9.76 -12.93
C ASP A 11 4.07 8.54 -12.82
N GLN A 12 4.58 8.23 -11.63
CA GLN A 12 5.37 7.03 -11.40
C GLN A 12 4.48 5.80 -11.18
N VAL A 13 3.20 6.01 -10.93
CA VAL A 13 2.25 4.93 -10.65
C VAL A 13 1.02 5.10 -11.53
N PRO A 14 1.15 4.85 -12.84
CA PRO A 14 -0.01 4.94 -13.74
C PRO A 14 -1.11 3.97 -13.32
N PRO A 15 -2.35 4.19 -13.79
CA PRO A 15 -3.45 3.27 -13.46
C PRO A 15 -3.09 1.81 -13.76
N GLY A 16 -3.42 0.93 -12.83
CA GLY A 16 -3.13 -0.49 -12.97
C GLY A 16 -1.74 -0.90 -12.56
N THR A 17 -0.95 0.02 -12.00
CA THR A 17 0.42 -0.30 -11.57
C THR A 17 0.59 -0.07 -10.08
N SER A 18 1.74 -0.49 -9.58
CA SER A 18 2.07 -0.38 -8.17
C SER A 18 3.57 -0.17 -8.00
N MET A 19 3.95 0.29 -6.82
CA MET A 19 5.36 0.42 -6.48
C MET A 19 5.52 0.32 -4.95
N ALA A 20 6.73 0.00 -4.53
CA ALA A 20 7.09 -0.03 -3.12
C ALA A 20 7.99 1.16 -2.81
N VAL A 21 7.74 1.81 -1.68
CA VAL A 21 8.54 2.94 -1.23
C VAL A 21 8.84 2.78 0.25
N THR A 22 9.90 3.43 0.71
CA THR A 22 10.22 3.47 2.14
C THR A 22 9.96 4.87 2.64
N ILE A 23 9.11 4.97 3.66
CA ILE A 23 8.72 6.25 4.24
C ILE A 23 9.00 6.18 5.74
N ALA A 24 9.89 7.04 6.22
CA ALA A 24 10.23 7.10 7.64
C ALA A 24 10.62 5.73 8.21
N GLY A 25 11.36 4.95 7.41
CA GLY A 25 11.80 3.62 7.81
C GLY A 25 10.77 2.52 7.63
N LYS A 26 9.59 2.85 7.13
CA LYS A 26 8.52 1.88 6.93
C LYS A 26 8.32 1.60 5.45
N GLU A 27 8.20 0.34 5.09
CA GLU A 27 7.99 -0.05 3.70
C GLU A 27 6.51 -0.04 3.39
N VAL A 28 6.13 0.70 2.36
CA VAL A 28 4.75 0.93 1.98
C VAL A 28 4.57 0.61 0.51
N ALA A 29 3.51 -0.11 0.18
CA ALA A 29 3.15 -0.40 -1.20
C ALA A 29 2.08 0.59 -1.65
N ILE A 30 2.27 1.18 -2.82
CA ILE A 30 1.35 2.16 -3.39
C ILE A 30 0.75 1.56 -4.65
N PHE A 31 -0.57 1.64 -4.77
CA PHE A 31 -1.31 1.05 -5.88
C PHE A 31 -2.21 2.09 -6.51
N ASN A 32 -2.29 2.06 -7.83
CA ASN A 32 -3.22 2.91 -8.57
C ASN A 32 -4.32 2.02 -9.14
N VAL A 33 -5.51 2.10 -8.53
CA VAL A 33 -6.68 1.34 -8.95
C VAL A 33 -7.61 2.30 -9.67
N ASP A 34 -7.60 2.26 -10.99
CA ASP A 34 -8.46 3.11 -11.82
C ASP A 34 -8.34 4.60 -11.50
N GLY A 35 -7.14 5.06 -11.20
CA GLY A 35 -6.91 6.46 -10.88
C GLY A 35 -7.01 6.78 -9.39
N HIS A 36 -7.40 5.82 -8.57
CA HIS A 36 -7.46 5.99 -7.11
C HIS A 36 -6.23 5.38 -6.48
N ILE A 37 -5.53 6.17 -5.68
CA ILE A 37 -4.29 5.72 -5.05
C ILE A 37 -4.59 5.13 -3.68
N HIS A 38 -4.00 3.98 -3.42
CA HIS A 38 -4.12 3.30 -2.13
C HIS A 38 -2.73 2.93 -1.63
N ALA A 39 -2.55 2.94 -0.32
CA ALA A 39 -1.29 2.60 0.31
C ALA A 39 -1.53 1.62 1.44
N ILE A 40 -0.78 0.53 1.42
CA ILE A 40 -0.83 -0.49 2.47
C ILE A 40 0.59 -0.89 2.82
N ASP A 41 0.75 -1.64 3.89
CA ASP A 41 2.05 -2.23 4.22
C ASP A 41 2.57 -3.00 3.02
N ASP A 42 3.85 -2.84 2.72
CA ASP A 42 4.45 -3.56 1.61
C ASP A 42 4.77 -5.01 1.96
N ALA A 43 5.09 -5.28 3.21
CA ALA A 43 5.49 -6.63 3.61
C ALA A 43 4.30 -7.57 3.64
N CYS A 44 4.39 -8.65 2.88
CA CYS A 44 3.40 -9.71 2.94
C CYS A 44 3.53 -10.41 4.28
N PRO A 45 2.45 -10.49 5.08
CA PRO A 45 2.57 -11.05 6.43
C PRO A 45 3.02 -12.51 6.45
N HIS A 46 2.75 -13.23 5.38
CA HIS A 46 3.07 -14.65 5.32
C HIS A 46 4.53 -14.91 5.01
N ALA A 47 5.08 -14.18 4.05
CA ALA A 47 6.41 -14.49 3.53
C ALA A 47 7.37 -13.33 3.58
N GLY A 48 6.93 -12.15 3.98
CA GLY A 48 7.77 -10.97 3.99
C GLY A 48 8.09 -10.42 2.61
N GLY A 49 7.47 -10.95 1.56
CA GLY A 49 7.70 -10.44 0.21
C GLY A 49 7.05 -9.09 0.01
N SER A 50 7.48 -8.38 -1.02
CA SER A 50 6.96 -7.05 -1.32
C SER A 50 5.63 -7.16 -2.06
N LEU A 51 4.59 -6.55 -1.49
CA LEU A 51 3.28 -6.49 -2.14
C LEU A 51 3.31 -5.49 -3.31
N GLY A 52 4.19 -4.50 -3.23
CA GLY A 52 4.31 -3.50 -4.29
C GLY A 52 4.81 -4.06 -5.61
N ILE A 53 5.44 -5.23 -5.59
CA ILE A 53 5.86 -5.89 -6.82
C ILE A 53 4.99 -7.10 -7.14
N GLY A 54 3.89 -7.27 -6.44
CA GLY A 54 2.93 -8.31 -6.74
C GLY A 54 2.11 -7.96 -7.97
N LYS A 55 1.22 -8.86 -8.34
CA LYS A 55 0.38 -8.65 -9.51
C LYS A 55 -0.92 -7.99 -9.08
N LEU A 56 -1.15 -6.78 -9.56
CA LEU A 56 -2.39 -6.06 -9.28
C LEU A 56 -3.44 -6.40 -10.33
N ASP A 57 -4.61 -6.81 -9.85
CA ASP A 57 -5.74 -7.12 -10.72
C ASP A 57 -6.97 -6.42 -10.11
N GLY A 58 -7.40 -5.33 -10.76
CA GLY A 58 -8.44 -4.50 -10.18
C GLY A 58 -7.96 -3.90 -8.88
N ARG A 59 -8.62 -4.25 -7.77
CA ARG A 59 -8.24 -3.75 -6.45
C ARG A 59 -7.57 -4.82 -5.58
N VAL A 60 -7.21 -5.95 -6.19
CA VAL A 60 -6.60 -7.06 -5.45
C VAL A 60 -5.19 -7.29 -5.98
N VAL A 61 -4.23 -7.32 -5.07
CA VAL A 61 -2.86 -7.67 -5.42
C VAL A 61 -2.59 -9.10 -4.96
N THR A 62 -1.85 -9.85 -5.78
CA THR A 62 -1.45 -11.20 -5.46
C THR A 62 0.03 -11.19 -5.10
N CYS A 63 0.35 -11.65 -3.89
CA CYS A 63 1.73 -11.79 -3.46
C CYS A 63 2.44 -12.84 -4.30
N ARG A 64 3.65 -12.54 -4.74
CA ARG A 64 4.39 -13.41 -5.64
C ARG A 64 4.78 -14.74 -5.02
N PHE A 65 4.91 -14.79 -3.71
CA PHE A 65 5.50 -15.97 -3.08
C PHE A 65 4.49 -17.05 -2.75
N HIS A 66 3.32 -16.69 -2.28
CA HIS A 66 2.35 -17.70 -1.86
C HIS A 66 0.99 -17.53 -2.49
N GLY A 67 0.86 -16.63 -3.43
CA GLY A 67 -0.42 -16.39 -4.06
C GLY A 67 -1.46 -15.78 -3.14
N MET A 68 -1.04 -15.19 -2.03
CA MET A 68 -1.96 -14.49 -1.13
C MET A 68 -2.55 -13.29 -1.84
N ARG A 69 -3.86 -13.12 -1.71
CA ARG A 69 -4.57 -12.04 -2.37
C ARG A 69 -5.04 -11.05 -1.31
N ILE A 70 -4.77 -9.78 -1.56
CA ILE A 70 -5.08 -8.72 -0.61
C ILE A 70 -5.81 -7.61 -1.34
N ASP A 71 -6.92 -7.16 -0.77
CA ASP A 71 -7.64 -6.00 -1.28
C ASP A 71 -6.88 -4.75 -0.86
N VAL A 72 -6.31 -4.04 -1.85
CA VAL A 72 -5.45 -2.91 -1.54
C VAL A 72 -6.23 -1.68 -1.05
N THR A 73 -7.54 -1.68 -1.22
CA THR A 73 -8.35 -0.55 -0.77
C THR A 73 -8.55 -0.55 0.74
N ASN A 74 -8.37 -1.69 1.40
CA ASN A 74 -8.56 -1.78 2.85
C ASN A 74 -7.53 -2.66 3.55
N GLY A 75 -6.63 -3.32 2.81
CA GLY A 75 -5.60 -4.17 3.40
C GLY A 75 -6.10 -5.53 3.84
N CYS A 76 -7.31 -5.90 3.52
CA CYS A 76 -7.91 -7.15 3.98
C CYS A 76 -7.67 -8.28 3.00
N PHE A 77 -7.67 -9.51 3.52
CA PHE A 77 -7.56 -10.71 2.70
C PHE A 77 -8.98 -11.17 2.37
N PRO A 78 -9.40 -11.12 1.11
CA PRO A 78 -10.79 -11.47 0.79
C PRO A 78 -11.16 -12.90 1.14
N ALA A 79 -10.20 -13.82 1.10
CA ALA A 79 -10.47 -15.24 1.34
C ALA A 79 -10.21 -15.66 2.78
N SER A 80 -9.72 -14.78 3.63
CA SER A 80 -9.34 -15.13 5.00
C SER A 80 -9.76 -14.03 5.94
N SER A 81 -10.71 -14.29 6.80
CA SER A 81 -11.06 -13.32 7.82
C SER A 81 -9.99 -13.32 8.91
N GLY A 82 -9.81 -12.21 9.56
CA GLY A 82 -8.88 -12.09 10.67
C GLY A 82 -7.47 -11.68 10.28
N PHE A 83 -7.16 -11.64 9.00
CA PHE A 83 -5.87 -11.17 8.52
C PHE A 83 -6.04 -9.88 7.77
N ALA A 84 -5.13 -8.95 8.01
CA ALA A 84 -5.11 -7.69 7.30
C ALA A 84 -3.72 -7.09 7.43
N VAL A 85 -3.35 -6.26 6.46
CA VAL A 85 -2.17 -5.42 6.60
C VAL A 85 -2.66 -4.00 6.86
N ALA A 86 -1.79 -3.17 7.42
CA ALA A 86 -2.16 -1.79 7.68
C ALA A 86 -2.40 -1.05 6.37
N SER A 87 -3.42 -0.22 6.35
CA SER A 87 -3.69 0.69 5.23
C SER A 87 -3.49 2.11 5.73
N TYR A 88 -3.08 3.00 4.83
CA TYR A 88 -2.70 4.36 5.18
C TYR A 88 -3.50 5.37 4.38
N PRO A 89 -3.89 6.49 5.01
CA PRO A 89 -4.53 7.57 4.26
C PRO A 89 -3.61 8.11 3.18
N VAL A 90 -4.18 8.45 2.05
CA VAL A 90 -3.44 8.96 0.90
C VAL A 90 -4.05 10.28 0.46
N MET A 91 -3.19 11.21 0.07
CA MET A 91 -3.60 12.48 -0.49
C MET A 91 -2.76 12.72 -1.74
N VAL A 92 -3.41 13.13 -2.83
CA VAL A 92 -2.70 13.47 -4.05
C VAL A 92 -2.88 14.96 -4.30
N ILE A 93 -1.77 15.70 -4.30
CA ILE A 93 -1.78 17.15 -4.48
C ILE A 93 -0.79 17.51 -5.56
N ALA A 94 -1.26 18.17 -6.61
CA ALA A 94 -0.41 18.64 -7.69
C ALA A 94 0.50 17.56 -8.25
N GLY A 95 -0.04 16.35 -8.41
CA GLY A 95 0.71 15.23 -8.97
C GLY A 95 1.66 14.55 -8.00
N THR A 96 1.60 14.89 -6.72
CA THR A 96 2.43 14.27 -5.69
C THR A 96 1.56 13.40 -4.78
N ILE A 97 1.97 12.16 -4.60
CA ILE A 97 1.29 11.23 -3.71
C ILE A 97 1.88 11.40 -2.33
N ARG A 98 1.02 11.67 -1.35
CA ARG A 98 1.41 11.80 0.05
C ARG A 98 0.69 10.75 0.87
N VAL A 99 1.40 10.15 1.80
CA VAL A 99 0.89 9.06 2.62
C VAL A 99 1.06 9.43 4.08
N ALA A 100 0.02 9.21 4.87
CA ALA A 100 0.08 9.44 6.31
C ALA A 100 0.42 8.13 7.00
N ILE A 101 1.67 8.02 7.43
CA ILE A 101 2.10 6.83 8.18
C ILE A 101 1.55 6.89 9.61
N GLY A 102 1.24 8.06 10.04
CA GLY A 102 0.69 8.26 11.36
C GLY A 102 1.76 8.44 12.41
N PRO A 103 1.33 8.76 13.64
CA PRO A 103 2.26 8.78 14.72
C PRO A 103 2.63 7.36 14.96
N LEU A 104 3.80 7.16 14.91
CA LEU A 104 4.23 5.86 15.15
C LEU A 104 4.17 5.64 16.59
N GLU A 105 3.54 5.70 17.22
CA GLU A 105 3.54 5.59 18.41
C GLU A 105 3.39 4.90 18.97
N PRO A 106 3.68 4.89 19.30
CA PRO A 106 3.67 4.26 19.88
C PRO A 106 3.09 4.09 20.77
N ALA A 107 2.77 3.89 20.77
CA ALA A 107 2.30 3.77 21.50
C ALA A 107 2.40 3.67 22.53
N SER A 108 2.42 3.78 22.71
CA SER A 108 2.49 3.59 23.53
C SER A 108 2.42 3.34 23.98
#